data_2a25dcbb57426ce17f78753f92dfbc5a
#
_entry.id   2a25dcbb57426ce17f78753f92dfbc5a
#
_cell.length_a   1.000
_cell.length_b   1.000
_cell.length_c   1.000
_cell.angle_alpha   90.00
_cell.angle_beta   90.00
_cell.angle_gamma   90.00
#
_symmetry.space_group_name_H-M   'P 1'
#
loop_
_entity.id
_entity.type
_entity.pdbx_description
1 polymer ?
#
loop_
_entity_poly.entity_id
_entity_poly.type
_entity_poly.pdbx_seq_one_letter_code
_entity_poly.pdbx_strand_id
1 'polypeptide(L)'
;MAFADLTTDYKGAKSAIFRLALATGIRTVITAGFYRFWMKTRMRRYYWSAIRPGGMPLEYVGRPTEKLLGFLTAVVFLAFYIGIVNLILMFFSYSLFDGNAPAYAVSVIGITPLIFFAQYRARRYVLARTRWRGIRFGLEPGVAGYVWRALLHWGLTLVTAGLYWPVKTYYLEKYRTDRTFYGDARMHQGGSWKMLIKPMMHLYLSVALLGGTGVLLAATEDPRYAPLIFLAVPWFFYGLAAWKAGSFRELTNTKTLGEARLKSSARNGRIVGIYAGGWAAMGGIFIAAAIGVSILFGIIFAATGFAVENIDEDGYLTTLGNLPAFVPILFGIITYFAIFIFWGVLKEVFITLPVAQHFAETTEIANPQALLGIRQRARDEFAEAEGFADALPLGDAF
;
A
#
# COMPACT_ATOMS: atom_id res chain seq x y z
N MET A 1 -37.16 -17.53 11.84
CA MET A 1 -36.09 -18.21 11.05
C MET A 1 -34.81 -17.36 11.18
N ALA A 2 -33.73 -17.94 11.71
CA ALA A 2 -32.43 -17.26 11.72
C ALA A 2 -31.88 -17.30 10.29
N PHE A 3 -31.58 -16.13 9.69
CA PHE A 3 -30.89 -16.09 8.40
C PHE A 3 -29.45 -16.57 8.61
N ALA A 4 -28.94 -17.39 7.70
CA ALA A 4 -27.55 -17.82 7.73
C ALA A 4 -26.61 -16.61 7.62
N ASP A 5 -25.45 -16.66 8.25
CA ASP A 5 -24.40 -15.66 8.12
C ASP A 5 -24.06 -15.47 6.64
N LEU A 6 -23.85 -14.23 6.20
CA LEU A 6 -23.47 -13.94 4.80
C LEU A 6 -21.97 -14.16 4.63
N THR A 7 -21.60 -15.19 3.89
CA THR A 7 -20.22 -15.41 3.43
C THR A 7 -19.87 -14.42 2.32
N THR A 8 -18.60 -14.13 2.15
CA THR A 8 -18.12 -13.27 1.07
C THR A 8 -17.39 -14.11 0.02
N ASP A 9 -17.92 -14.13 -1.21
CA ASP A 9 -17.28 -14.76 -2.34
C ASP A 9 -16.30 -13.80 -3.02
N TYR A 10 -15.24 -14.36 -3.63
CA TYR A 10 -14.32 -13.62 -4.47
C TYR A 10 -14.30 -14.18 -5.89
N LYS A 11 -14.68 -13.34 -6.88
CA LYS A 11 -14.73 -13.73 -8.29
C LYS A 11 -13.73 -12.97 -9.17
N GLY A 12 -12.49 -12.87 -8.70
CA GLY A 12 -11.38 -12.29 -9.46
C GLY A 12 -10.52 -13.36 -10.12
N ALA A 13 -10.09 -13.12 -11.39
CA ALA A 13 -9.21 -14.02 -12.12
C ALA A 13 -7.81 -13.41 -12.34
N LYS A 14 -6.75 -14.23 -12.17
CA LYS A 14 -5.36 -13.80 -12.38
C LYS A 14 -5.13 -13.29 -13.81
N SER A 15 -5.71 -13.94 -14.82
CA SER A 15 -5.56 -13.54 -16.23
C SER A 15 -6.23 -12.19 -16.54
N ALA A 16 -7.38 -11.91 -15.90
CA ALA A 16 -8.08 -10.64 -16.07
C ALA A 16 -7.30 -9.48 -15.44
N ILE A 17 -6.80 -9.66 -14.20
CA ILE A 17 -6.00 -8.63 -13.53
C ILE A 17 -4.67 -8.41 -14.23
N PHE A 18 -4.01 -9.48 -14.74
CA PHE A 18 -2.79 -9.37 -15.52
C PHE A 18 -2.98 -8.47 -16.76
N ARG A 19 -4.00 -8.77 -17.57
CA ARG A 19 -4.32 -7.96 -18.77
C ARG A 19 -4.67 -6.52 -18.40
N LEU A 20 -5.46 -6.32 -17.35
CA LEU A 20 -5.83 -4.99 -16.89
C LEU A 20 -4.61 -4.20 -16.41
N ALA A 21 -3.78 -4.79 -15.55
CA ALA A 21 -2.59 -4.15 -15.01
C ALA A 21 -1.57 -3.83 -16.11
N LEU A 22 -1.32 -4.78 -17.02
CA LEU A 22 -0.38 -4.58 -18.16
C LEU A 22 -0.87 -3.44 -19.07
N ALA A 23 -2.11 -3.51 -19.53
CA ALA A 23 -2.65 -2.49 -20.45
C ALA A 23 -2.70 -1.10 -19.81
N THR A 24 -3.01 -1.01 -18.51
CA THR A 24 -3.03 0.27 -17.81
C THR A 24 -1.63 0.74 -17.43
N GLY A 25 -0.70 -0.16 -17.13
CA GLY A 25 0.71 0.15 -16.87
C GLY A 25 1.40 0.75 -18.10
N ILE A 26 1.25 0.11 -19.26
CA ILE A 26 1.77 0.63 -20.55
C ILE A 26 1.24 2.03 -20.82
N ARG A 27 -0.08 2.23 -20.71
CA ARG A 27 -0.69 3.55 -20.93
C ARG A 27 -0.19 4.60 -19.93
N THR A 28 0.10 4.20 -18.70
CA THR A 28 0.64 5.11 -17.68
C THR A 28 2.03 5.59 -18.08
N VAL A 29 2.88 4.72 -18.60
CA VAL A 29 4.21 5.09 -19.10
C VAL A 29 4.12 5.98 -20.33
N ILE A 30 3.33 5.60 -21.35
CA ILE A 30 3.15 6.38 -22.59
C ILE A 30 2.63 7.79 -22.29
N THR A 31 1.80 7.95 -21.26
CA THR A 31 1.24 9.27 -20.86
C THR A 31 2.06 9.97 -19.79
N ALA A 32 3.33 9.62 -19.58
CA ALA A 32 4.20 10.20 -18.55
C ALA A 32 3.54 10.24 -17.15
N GLY A 33 2.80 9.18 -16.81
CA GLY A 33 2.15 9.05 -15.50
C GLY A 33 0.71 9.58 -15.42
N PHE A 34 0.21 10.36 -16.39
CA PHE A 34 -1.15 10.91 -16.33
C PHE A 34 -2.23 9.84 -16.32
N TYR A 35 -2.04 8.71 -17.01
CA TYR A 35 -3.03 7.62 -17.01
C TYR A 35 -3.18 6.92 -15.65
N ARG A 36 -2.33 7.18 -14.67
CA ARG A 36 -2.38 6.60 -13.32
C ARG A 36 -3.75 6.77 -12.63
N PHE A 37 -4.44 7.88 -12.87
CA PHE A 37 -5.77 8.14 -12.29
C PHE A 37 -6.84 7.19 -12.86
N TRP A 38 -6.76 6.91 -14.16
CA TRP A 38 -7.61 5.89 -14.84
C TRP A 38 -7.25 4.49 -14.40
N MET A 39 -5.95 4.18 -14.30
CA MET A 39 -5.46 2.89 -13.79
C MET A 39 -6.01 2.60 -12.40
N LYS A 40 -5.80 3.49 -11.41
CA LYS A 40 -6.33 3.32 -10.05
C LYS A 40 -7.85 3.12 -10.03
N THR A 41 -8.59 3.87 -10.85
CA THR A 41 -10.05 3.75 -10.92
C THR A 41 -10.48 2.41 -11.51
N ARG A 42 -9.84 1.95 -12.58
CA ARG A 42 -10.14 0.65 -13.22
C ARG A 42 -9.79 -0.52 -12.31
N MET A 43 -8.61 -0.48 -11.67
CA MET A 43 -8.18 -1.50 -10.71
C MET A 43 -9.16 -1.58 -9.54
N ARG A 44 -9.57 -0.45 -8.97
CA ARG A 44 -10.54 -0.41 -7.88
C ARG A 44 -11.91 -0.95 -8.30
N ARG A 45 -12.41 -0.61 -9.49
CA ARG A 45 -13.65 -1.19 -10.02
C ARG A 45 -13.56 -2.71 -10.15
N TYR A 46 -12.42 -3.22 -10.62
CA TYR A 46 -12.18 -4.66 -10.72
C TYR A 46 -12.23 -5.35 -9.34
N TYR A 47 -11.48 -4.84 -8.37
CA TYR A 47 -11.45 -5.44 -7.02
C TYR A 47 -12.83 -5.37 -6.33
N TRP A 48 -13.53 -4.22 -6.42
CA TRP A 48 -14.85 -4.07 -5.83
C TRP A 48 -15.86 -5.05 -6.44
N SER A 49 -15.90 -5.17 -7.75
CA SER A 49 -16.81 -6.12 -8.43
C SER A 49 -16.48 -7.59 -8.15
N ALA A 50 -15.21 -7.89 -7.81
CA ALA A 50 -14.77 -9.23 -7.46
C ALA A 50 -15.19 -9.65 -6.03
N ILE A 51 -15.27 -8.70 -5.09
CA ILE A 51 -15.68 -8.94 -3.70
C ILE A 51 -17.20 -8.93 -3.62
N ARG A 52 -17.80 -10.06 -3.17
CA ARG A 52 -19.25 -10.29 -3.19
C ARG A 52 -19.80 -10.77 -1.85
N PRO A 53 -20.04 -9.88 -0.89
CA PRO A 53 -20.70 -10.27 0.36
C PRO A 53 -22.14 -10.74 0.09
N GLY A 54 -22.47 -11.98 0.50
CA GLY A 54 -23.77 -12.58 0.20
C GLY A 54 -24.06 -12.71 -1.30
N GLY A 55 -23.02 -12.94 -2.12
CA GLY A 55 -23.13 -13.10 -3.58
C GLY A 55 -23.27 -11.79 -4.37
N MET A 56 -23.52 -10.65 -3.73
CA MET A 56 -23.70 -9.35 -4.38
C MET A 56 -22.40 -8.55 -4.44
N PRO A 57 -21.97 -8.05 -5.63
CA PRO A 57 -20.72 -7.31 -5.76
C PRO A 57 -20.76 -5.97 -5.04
N LEU A 58 -19.60 -5.53 -4.57
CA LEU A 58 -19.38 -4.12 -4.27
C LEU A 58 -19.27 -3.35 -5.59
N GLU A 59 -19.64 -2.08 -5.56
CA GLU A 59 -19.56 -1.17 -6.71
C GLU A 59 -18.69 0.03 -6.38
N TYR A 60 -17.83 0.41 -7.32
CA TYR A 60 -17.06 1.65 -7.24
C TYR A 60 -17.48 2.62 -8.35
N VAL A 61 -18.08 3.74 -7.98
CA VAL A 61 -18.64 4.75 -8.91
C VAL A 61 -17.75 5.98 -9.11
N GLY A 62 -16.55 6.01 -8.54
CA GLY A 62 -15.62 7.14 -8.69
C GLY A 62 -15.16 7.37 -10.13
N ARG A 63 -14.90 8.64 -10.47
CA ARG A 63 -14.45 9.07 -11.81
C ARG A 63 -12.95 9.42 -11.79
N PRO A 64 -12.17 9.03 -12.82
CA PRO A 64 -10.74 9.34 -12.88
C PRO A 64 -10.46 10.85 -12.98
N THR A 65 -11.32 11.61 -13.64
CA THR A 65 -11.19 13.06 -13.82
C THR A 65 -11.26 13.83 -12.50
N GLU A 66 -12.12 13.40 -11.56
CA GLU A 66 -12.20 13.99 -10.22
C GLU A 66 -10.84 13.86 -9.48
N LYS A 67 -10.18 12.72 -9.64
CA LYS A 67 -8.85 12.48 -9.06
C LYS A 67 -7.77 13.32 -9.71
N LEU A 68 -7.80 13.45 -11.04
CA LEU A 68 -6.85 14.28 -11.78
C LEU A 68 -6.95 15.75 -11.36
N LEU A 69 -8.17 16.31 -11.34
CA LEU A 69 -8.38 17.70 -10.91
C LEU A 69 -7.93 17.91 -9.47
N GLY A 70 -8.31 16.99 -8.58
CA GLY A 70 -7.86 17.05 -7.20
C GLY A 70 -6.34 16.97 -7.07
N PHE A 71 -5.67 16.13 -7.86
CA PHE A 71 -4.22 16.05 -7.89
C PHE A 71 -3.58 17.36 -8.36
N LEU A 72 -4.07 17.95 -9.44
CA LEU A 72 -3.55 19.23 -9.94
C LEU A 72 -3.68 20.33 -8.90
N THR A 73 -4.82 20.42 -8.21
CA THR A 73 -5.03 21.34 -7.11
C THR A 73 -4.04 21.08 -5.97
N ALA A 74 -3.86 19.82 -5.58
CA ALA A 74 -2.90 19.46 -4.52
C ALA A 74 -1.46 19.80 -4.90
N VAL A 75 -1.05 19.60 -6.16
CA VAL A 75 0.29 19.96 -6.66
C VAL A 75 0.53 21.45 -6.54
N VAL A 76 -0.45 22.29 -6.89
CA VAL A 76 -0.31 23.76 -6.75
C VAL A 76 -0.11 24.14 -5.29
N PHE A 77 -0.94 23.64 -4.37
CA PHE A 77 -0.78 23.91 -2.94
C PHE A 77 0.54 23.38 -2.37
N LEU A 78 0.95 22.18 -2.79
CA LEU A 78 2.19 21.57 -2.32
C LEU A 78 3.42 22.30 -2.87
N ALA A 79 3.40 22.74 -4.13
CA ALA A 79 4.46 23.54 -4.73
C ALA A 79 4.60 24.90 -4.01
N PHE A 80 3.48 25.55 -3.69
CA PHE A 80 3.49 26.78 -2.89
C PHE A 80 4.07 26.52 -1.49
N TYR A 81 3.62 25.46 -0.81
CA TYR A 81 4.13 25.10 0.52
C TYR A 81 5.64 24.78 0.49
N ILE A 82 6.06 23.88 -0.41
CA ILE A 82 7.47 23.49 -0.52
C ILE A 82 8.34 24.65 -0.98
N GLY A 83 7.87 25.46 -1.92
CA GLY A 83 8.64 26.60 -2.44
C GLY A 83 8.77 27.71 -1.41
N ILE A 84 7.65 28.28 -0.97
CA ILE A 84 7.68 29.50 -0.14
C ILE A 84 7.97 29.19 1.33
N VAL A 85 7.29 28.21 1.91
CA VAL A 85 7.45 27.87 3.33
C VAL A 85 8.85 27.33 3.60
N ASN A 86 9.38 26.44 2.73
CA ASN A 86 10.76 25.98 2.86
C ASN A 86 11.79 27.09 2.70
N LEU A 87 11.59 27.98 1.74
CA LEU A 87 12.52 29.12 1.57
C LEU A 87 12.60 29.96 2.84
N ILE A 88 11.47 30.27 3.44
CA ILE A 88 11.39 31.02 4.69
C ILE A 88 12.07 30.23 5.84
N LEU A 89 11.78 28.95 5.97
CA LEU A 89 12.38 28.09 6.99
C LEU A 89 13.90 27.97 6.83
N MET A 90 14.38 27.83 5.60
CA MET A 90 15.82 27.77 5.30
C MET A 90 16.51 29.12 5.64
N PHE A 91 15.88 30.23 5.31
CA PHE A 91 16.38 31.54 5.67
C PHE A 91 16.54 31.72 7.19
N PHE A 92 15.50 31.42 7.95
CA PHE A 92 15.55 31.47 9.41
C PHE A 92 16.55 30.48 10.02
N SER A 93 16.60 29.26 9.49
CA SER A 93 17.52 28.23 9.96
C SER A 93 18.98 28.65 9.76
N TYR A 94 19.29 29.21 8.60
CA TYR A 94 20.64 29.68 8.31
C TYR A 94 21.03 30.90 9.19
N SER A 95 20.06 31.79 9.42
CA SER A 95 20.30 33.00 10.25
C SER A 95 20.47 32.71 11.74
N LEU A 96 19.83 31.63 12.26
CA LEU A 96 19.81 31.30 13.69
C LEU A 96 20.78 30.19 14.08
N PHE A 97 21.11 29.28 13.18
CA PHE A 97 21.83 28.03 13.50
C PHE A 97 23.04 27.78 12.57
N ASP A 98 23.41 28.74 11.74
CA ASP A 98 24.52 28.59 10.78
C ASP A 98 24.44 27.36 9.88
N GLY A 99 23.21 26.88 9.58
CA GLY A 99 23.03 25.72 8.74
C GLY A 99 21.57 25.40 8.41
N ASN A 100 21.38 24.49 7.44
CA ASN A 100 20.07 24.13 6.92
C ASN A 100 19.46 22.88 7.58
N ALA A 101 20.20 22.16 8.43
CA ALA A 101 19.72 20.92 9.05
C ALA A 101 18.42 21.10 9.87
N PRO A 102 18.27 22.15 10.72
CA PRO A 102 17.00 22.40 11.42
C PRO A 102 15.85 22.71 10.48
N ALA A 103 16.09 23.43 9.36
CA ALA A 103 15.05 23.72 8.38
C ALA A 103 14.52 22.44 7.70
N TYR A 104 15.40 21.52 7.32
CA TYR A 104 14.99 20.23 6.76
C TYR A 104 14.18 19.41 7.77
N ALA A 105 14.60 19.37 9.03
CA ALA A 105 13.86 18.66 10.08
C ALA A 105 12.45 19.25 10.27
N VAL A 106 12.34 20.58 10.37
CA VAL A 106 11.04 21.26 10.51
C VAL A 106 10.16 21.05 9.26
N SER A 107 10.75 21.08 8.06
CA SER A 107 10.02 20.81 6.81
C SER A 107 9.44 19.41 6.76
N VAL A 108 10.20 18.38 7.14
CA VAL A 108 9.72 16.99 7.21
C VAL A 108 8.60 16.85 8.25
N ILE A 109 8.77 17.46 9.41
CA ILE A 109 7.74 17.47 10.46
C ILE A 109 6.47 18.20 9.96
N GLY A 110 6.64 19.32 9.24
CA GLY A 110 5.53 20.11 8.70
C GLY A 110 4.73 19.40 7.61
N ILE A 111 5.36 18.51 6.81
CA ILE A 111 4.66 17.70 5.80
C ILE A 111 3.83 16.58 6.44
N THR A 112 4.24 16.08 7.60
CA THR A 112 3.59 14.94 8.27
C THR A 112 2.08 15.13 8.53
N PRO A 113 1.60 16.29 9.00
CA PRO A 113 0.16 16.56 9.14
C PRO A 113 -0.60 16.49 7.82
N LEU A 114 0.02 16.93 6.71
CA LEU A 114 -0.58 16.91 5.37
C LEU A 114 -0.76 15.45 4.88
N ILE A 115 0.15 14.56 5.22
CA ILE A 115 0.04 13.13 4.92
C ILE A 115 -1.19 12.54 5.63
N PHE A 116 -1.37 12.80 6.92
CA PHE A 116 -2.53 12.31 7.67
C PHE A 116 -3.84 12.94 7.20
N PHE A 117 -3.81 14.22 6.87
CA PHE A 117 -4.92 14.92 6.24
C PHE A 117 -5.34 14.23 4.94
N ALA A 118 -4.38 13.95 4.05
CA ALA A 118 -4.62 13.27 2.79
C ALA A 118 -5.15 11.84 2.98
N GLN A 119 -4.60 11.07 3.95
CA GLN A 119 -5.08 9.72 4.26
C GLN A 119 -6.54 9.68 4.68
N TYR A 120 -6.98 10.60 5.56
CA TYR A 120 -8.37 10.64 6.00
C TYR A 120 -9.31 11.04 4.85
N ARG A 121 -8.94 12.04 4.07
CA ARG A 121 -9.72 12.49 2.91
C ARG A 121 -9.79 11.45 1.81
N ALA A 122 -8.69 10.75 1.53
CA ALA A 122 -8.67 9.64 0.57
C ALA A 122 -9.65 8.53 0.98
N ARG A 123 -9.66 8.13 2.25
CA ARG A 123 -10.62 7.14 2.77
C ARG A 123 -12.07 7.63 2.65
N ARG A 124 -12.31 8.90 2.97
CA ARG A 124 -13.64 9.51 2.85
C ARG A 124 -14.13 9.49 1.40
N TYR A 125 -13.29 9.89 0.45
CA TYR A 125 -13.59 9.85 -0.98
C TYR A 125 -13.90 8.42 -1.45
N VAL A 126 -13.07 7.44 -1.09
CA VAL A 126 -13.28 6.04 -1.51
C VAL A 126 -14.60 5.49 -0.98
N LEU A 127 -14.91 5.70 0.30
CA LEU A 127 -16.14 5.23 0.92
C LEU A 127 -17.36 5.91 0.28
N ALA A 128 -17.35 7.21 0.05
CA ALA A 128 -18.43 7.93 -0.61
C ALA A 128 -18.71 7.45 -2.05
N ARG A 129 -17.73 6.83 -2.70
CA ARG A 129 -17.84 6.24 -4.06
C ARG A 129 -18.03 4.71 -4.02
N THR A 130 -18.12 4.11 -2.86
CA THR A 130 -18.37 2.67 -2.69
C THR A 130 -19.85 2.43 -2.40
N ARG A 131 -20.45 1.48 -3.10
CA ARG A 131 -21.84 1.04 -2.89
C ARG A 131 -21.88 -0.48 -2.71
N TRP A 132 -22.87 -0.92 -1.98
CA TRP A 132 -23.27 -2.31 -1.89
C TRP A 132 -24.80 -2.37 -1.83
N ARG A 133 -25.41 -3.24 -2.61
CA ARG A 133 -26.89 -3.31 -2.74
C ARG A 133 -27.52 -1.95 -3.06
N GLY A 134 -26.84 -1.09 -3.83
CA GLY A 134 -27.31 0.26 -4.16
C GLY A 134 -27.10 1.29 -3.05
N ILE A 135 -26.82 0.90 -1.81
CA ILE A 135 -26.62 1.79 -0.66
C ILE A 135 -25.14 2.21 -0.59
N ARG A 136 -24.90 3.49 -0.34
CA ARG A 136 -23.55 4.06 -0.27
C ARG A 136 -22.93 3.94 1.13
N PHE A 137 -21.64 3.71 1.14
CA PHE A 137 -20.81 3.96 2.32
C PHE A 137 -20.44 5.44 2.41
N GLY A 138 -19.94 5.84 3.56
CA GLY A 138 -19.38 7.16 3.76
C GLY A 138 -18.57 7.25 5.04
N LEU A 139 -17.85 8.36 5.19
CA LEU A 139 -17.07 8.69 6.36
C LEU A 139 -17.42 10.13 6.77
N GLU A 140 -17.78 10.33 8.03
CA GLU A 140 -18.11 11.65 8.55
C GLU A 140 -16.91 12.62 8.50
N PRO A 141 -17.17 13.93 8.40
CA PRO A 141 -16.14 14.94 8.58
C PRO A 141 -15.42 14.77 9.94
N GLY A 142 -14.11 15.05 9.97
CA GLY A 142 -13.33 14.88 11.19
C GLY A 142 -11.83 14.85 10.95
N VAL A 143 -11.38 15.43 9.85
CA VAL A 143 -9.97 15.43 9.42
C VAL A 143 -9.05 15.98 10.50
N ALA A 144 -9.34 17.16 11.08
CA ALA A 144 -8.51 17.79 12.09
C ALA A 144 -8.33 16.90 13.34
N GLY A 145 -9.44 16.29 13.80
CA GLY A 145 -9.39 15.35 14.90
C GLY A 145 -8.60 14.07 14.60
N TYR A 146 -8.59 13.62 13.34
CA TYR A 146 -7.75 12.49 12.90
C TYR A 146 -6.27 12.88 12.86
N VAL A 147 -5.95 14.03 12.26
CA VAL A 147 -4.56 14.52 12.14
C VAL A 147 -3.92 14.66 13.51
N TRP A 148 -4.61 15.32 14.46
CA TRP A 148 -4.09 15.48 15.80
C TRP A 148 -3.81 14.14 16.51
N ARG A 149 -4.78 13.22 16.44
CA ARG A 149 -4.58 11.87 17.01
C ARG A 149 -3.46 11.12 16.33
N ALA A 150 -3.36 11.22 15.00
CA ALA A 150 -2.30 10.56 14.25
C ALA A 150 -0.93 11.10 14.66
N LEU A 151 -0.75 12.42 14.76
CA LEU A 151 0.49 13.05 15.21
C LEU A 151 0.86 12.58 16.63
N LEU A 152 -0.08 12.62 17.58
CA LEU A 152 0.14 12.18 18.94
C LEU A 152 0.56 10.70 19.00
N HIS A 153 -0.23 9.82 18.38
CA HIS A 153 0.05 8.38 18.42
C HIS A 153 1.31 7.99 17.65
N TRP A 154 1.66 8.68 16.56
CA TRP A 154 2.92 8.47 15.85
C TRP A 154 4.11 8.98 16.66
N GLY A 155 3.99 10.16 17.31
CA GLY A 155 5.01 10.66 18.22
C GLY A 155 5.30 9.69 19.37
N LEU A 156 4.25 9.17 20.03
CA LEU A 156 4.39 8.15 21.06
C LEU A 156 5.01 6.85 20.52
N THR A 157 4.69 6.47 19.29
CA THR A 157 5.30 5.28 18.66
C THR A 157 6.79 5.46 18.43
N LEU A 158 7.23 6.66 18.02
CA LEU A 158 8.66 6.98 17.85
C LEU A 158 9.40 6.99 19.20
N VAL A 159 8.85 7.67 20.20
CA VAL A 159 9.46 7.75 21.55
C VAL A 159 9.58 6.37 22.20
N THR A 160 8.63 5.46 21.94
CA THR A 160 8.66 4.08 22.48
C THR A 160 9.36 3.08 21.56
N ALA A 161 10.14 3.55 20.57
CA ALA A 161 10.83 2.68 19.61
C ALA A 161 9.89 1.62 18.96
N GLY A 162 8.64 1.99 18.70
CA GLY A 162 7.65 1.12 18.08
C GLY A 162 6.79 0.29 19.03
N LEU A 163 7.07 0.22 20.32
CA LEU A 163 6.28 -0.57 21.28
C LEU A 163 4.81 -0.09 21.37
N TYR A 164 4.55 1.18 21.07
CA TYR A 164 3.21 1.75 21.06
C TYR A 164 2.40 1.43 19.78
N TRP A 165 2.95 0.69 18.84
CA TRP A 165 2.34 0.42 17.53
C TRP A 165 0.93 -0.20 17.59
N PRO A 166 0.64 -1.23 18.44
CA PRO A 166 -0.71 -1.78 18.56
C PRO A 166 -1.74 -0.77 19.05
N VAL A 167 -1.34 0.07 20.02
CA VAL A 167 -2.20 1.13 20.60
C VAL A 167 -2.56 2.15 19.53
N LYS A 168 -1.57 2.67 18.81
CA LYS A 168 -1.75 3.56 17.67
C LYS A 168 -2.71 2.96 16.64
N THR A 169 -2.47 1.71 16.22
CA THR A 169 -3.27 1.05 15.19
C THR A 169 -4.74 0.95 15.61
N TYR A 170 -4.99 0.53 16.86
CA TYR A 170 -6.35 0.42 17.39
C TYR A 170 -7.07 1.77 17.42
N TYR A 171 -6.48 2.80 18.04
CA TYR A 171 -7.16 4.09 18.23
C TYR A 171 -7.38 4.84 16.90
N LEU A 172 -6.45 4.77 15.96
CA LEU A 172 -6.64 5.37 14.64
C LEU A 172 -7.70 4.61 13.81
N GLU A 173 -7.73 3.27 13.90
CA GLU A 173 -8.78 2.50 13.22
C GLU A 173 -10.15 2.71 13.89
N LYS A 174 -10.21 2.75 15.24
CA LYS A 174 -11.43 3.07 15.96
C LYS A 174 -12.00 4.43 15.56
N TYR A 175 -11.15 5.46 15.49
CA TYR A 175 -11.57 6.79 15.06
C TYR A 175 -12.20 6.81 13.67
N ARG A 176 -11.62 6.04 12.72
CA ARG A 176 -12.13 5.92 11.35
C ARG A 176 -13.39 5.08 11.29
N THR A 177 -13.41 3.93 11.96
CA THR A 177 -14.55 2.99 11.93
C THR A 177 -15.79 3.61 12.57
N ASP A 178 -15.66 4.23 13.75
CA ASP A 178 -16.80 4.85 14.47
C ASP A 178 -17.42 6.03 13.69
N ARG A 179 -16.74 6.55 12.67
CA ARG A 179 -17.22 7.58 11.73
C ARG A 179 -17.65 7.05 10.37
N THR A 180 -17.42 5.78 10.12
CA THR A 180 -17.85 5.12 8.89
C THR A 180 -19.34 4.76 9.02
N PHE A 181 -20.09 4.97 7.95
CA PHE A 181 -21.50 4.58 7.88
C PHE A 181 -21.79 3.85 6.58
N TYR A 182 -22.84 3.03 6.59
CA TYR A 182 -23.44 2.38 5.44
C TYR A 182 -24.92 2.74 5.42
N GLY A 183 -25.35 3.52 4.45
CA GLY A 183 -26.64 4.16 4.49
C GLY A 183 -26.79 5.06 5.73
N ASP A 184 -27.84 4.85 6.50
CA ASP A 184 -28.12 5.54 7.78
C ASP A 184 -27.49 4.83 9.01
N ALA A 185 -27.00 3.60 8.84
CA ALA A 185 -26.36 2.85 9.91
C ALA A 185 -24.88 3.22 10.08
N ARG A 186 -24.46 3.42 11.34
CA ARG A 186 -23.09 3.73 11.71
C ARG A 186 -22.33 2.47 12.13
N MET A 187 -21.08 2.37 11.68
CA MET A 187 -20.17 1.31 12.16
C MET A 187 -19.62 1.66 13.54
N HIS A 188 -19.29 0.63 14.30
CA HIS A 188 -18.64 0.76 15.59
C HIS A 188 -17.46 -0.19 15.72
N GLN A 189 -16.32 0.30 16.24
CA GLN A 189 -15.16 -0.51 16.56
C GLN A 189 -15.16 -0.84 18.04
N GLY A 190 -15.46 -2.08 18.37
CA GLY A 190 -15.35 -2.62 19.71
C GLY A 190 -13.95 -3.14 20.05
N GLY A 191 -13.85 -3.87 21.16
CA GLY A 191 -12.61 -4.44 21.63
C GLY A 191 -11.66 -3.43 22.30
N SER A 192 -10.38 -3.79 22.38
CA SER A 192 -9.33 -2.94 22.94
C SER A 192 -8.01 -3.16 22.23
N TRP A 193 -7.06 -2.22 22.35
CA TRP A 193 -5.74 -2.34 21.77
C TRP A 193 -4.97 -3.60 22.19
N LYS A 194 -5.30 -4.18 23.35
CA LYS A 194 -4.67 -5.40 23.90
C LYS A 194 -4.83 -6.60 22.97
N MET A 195 -5.93 -6.69 22.19
CA MET A 195 -6.14 -7.76 21.22
C MET A 195 -5.09 -7.78 20.11
N LEU A 196 -4.43 -6.64 19.85
CA LEU A 196 -3.39 -6.49 18.83
C LEU A 196 -1.98 -6.86 19.32
N ILE A 197 -1.80 -7.12 20.63
CA ILE A 197 -0.48 -7.52 21.18
C ILE A 197 -0.07 -8.88 20.60
N LYS A 198 -0.96 -9.87 20.63
CA LYS A 198 -0.67 -11.23 20.16
C LYS A 198 -0.23 -11.27 18.68
N PRO A 199 -0.91 -10.63 17.72
CA PRO A 199 -0.42 -10.52 16.35
C PRO A 199 0.92 -9.80 16.21
N MET A 200 1.24 -8.85 17.10
CA MET A 200 2.47 -8.06 17.03
C MET A 200 3.69 -8.78 17.65
N MET A 201 3.46 -9.80 18.48
CA MET A 201 4.53 -10.44 19.27
C MET A 201 5.67 -10.99 18.41
N HIS A 202 5.34 -11.66 17.28
CA HIS A 202 6.38 -12.20 16.38
C HIS A 202 7.25 -11.08 15.80
N LEU A 203 6.68 -9.93 15.50
CA LEU A 203 7.42 -8.78 14.97
C LEU A 203 8.33 -8.19 16.06
N TYR A 204 7.84 -8.03 17.28
CA TYR A 204 8.65 -7.53 18.39
C TYR A 204 9.83 -8.45 18.69
N LEU A 205 9.60 -9.76 18.79
CA LEU A 205 10.65 -10.73 19.07
C LEU A 205 11.71 -10.79 17.97
N SER A 206 11.29 -10.73 16.70
CA SER A 206 12.24 -10.73 15.58
C SER A 206 13.07 -9.45 15.51
N VAL A 207 12.44 -8.29 15.78
CA VAL A 207 13.16 -7.00 15.86
C VAL A 207 14.14 -6.98 17.05
N ALA A 208 13.71 -7.51 18.21
CA ALA A 208 14.59 -7.63 19.38
C ALA A 208 15.78 -8.55 19.09
N LEU A 209 15.55 -9.67 18.38
CA LEU A 209 16.64 -10.56 17.98
C LEU A 209 17.59 -9.90 16.98
N LEU A 210 17.07 -9.21 15.96
CA LEU A 210 17.88 -8.46 14.98
C LEU A 210 18.70 -7.36 15.66
N GLY A 211 18.06 -6.55 16.50
CA GLY A 211 18.73 -5.48 17.24
C GLY A 211 19.77 -6.02 18.22
N GLY A 212 19.42 -7.06 18.98
CA GLY A 212 20.34 -7.72 19.91
C GLY A 212 21.55 -8.33 19.20
N THR A 213 21.32 -9.00 18.05
CA THR A 213 22.42 -9.53 17.22
C THR A 213 23.32 -8.41 16.71
N GLY A 214 22.74 -7.29 16.23
CA GLY A 214 23.51 -6.14 15.78
C GLY A 214 24.38 -5.54 16.90
N VAL A 215 23.84 -5.40 18.11
CA VAL A 215 24.58 -4.92 19.27
C VAL A 215 25.70 -5.90 19.66
N LEU A 216 25.45 -7.22 19.67
CA LEU A 216 26.47 -8.23 19.97
C LEU A 216 27.61 -8.21 18.95
N LEU A 217 27.30 -8.15 17.65
CA LEU A 217 28.31 -8.04 16.61
C LEU A 217 29.14 -6.76 16.72
N ALA A 218 28.53 -5.64 17.03
CA ALA A 218 29.23 -4.37 17.19
C ALA A 218 30.10 -4.32 18.47
N ALA A 219 29.65 -4.96 19.55
CA ALA A 219 30.34 -4.92 20.82
C ALA A 219 31.47 -5.97 20.94
N THR A 220 31.32 -7.13 20.28
CA THR A 220 32.29 -8.26 20.43
C THR A 220 33.14 -8.43 19.18
N GLU A 221 32.78 -7.86 18.04
CA GLU A 221 33.39 -8.08 16.72
C GLU A 221 33.49 -9.58 16.33
N ASP A 222 32.69 -10.43 17.01
CA ASP A 222 32.73 -11.89 16.84
C ASP A 222 31.73 -12.34 15.78
N PRO A 223 32.19 -12.85 14.59
CA PRO A 223 31.33 -13.28 13.51
C PRO A 223 30.44 -14.49 13.85
N ARG A 224 30.69 -15.19 14.98
CA ARG A 224 29.85 -16.31 15.43
C ARG A 224 28.40 -15.93 15.71
N TYR A 225 28.11 -14.65 15.95
CA TYR A 225 26.72 -14.16 16.12
C TYR A 225 26.01 -13.89 14.79
N ALA A 226 26.71 -13.75 13.65
CA ALA A 226 26.14 -13.46 12.36
C ALA A 226 25.07 -14.47 11.89
N PRO A 227 25.18 -15.79 12.14
CA PRO A 227 24.13 -16.76 11.79
C PRO A 227 22.74 -16.46 12.39
N LEU A 228 22.67 -15.73 13.52
CA LEU A 228 21.39 -15.35 14.12
C LEU A 228 20.55 -14.44 13.18
N ILE A 229 21.20 -13.70 12.29
CA ILE A 229 20.53 -12.87 11.28
C ILE A 229 19.72 -13.75 10.32
N PHE A 230 20.26 -14.93 9.92
CA PHE A 230 19.58 -15.87 9.04
C PHE A 230 18.30 -16.46 9.67
N LEU A 231 18.21 -16.49 11.00
CA LEU A 231 16.99 -16.84 11.72
C LEU A 231 16.06 -15.61 11.88
N ALA A 232 16.61 -14.48 12.25
CA ALA A 232 15.86 -13.27 12.60
C ALA A 232 15.17 -12.64 11.39
N VAL A 233 15.83 -12.62 10.22
CA VAL A 233 15.28 -12.00 9.00
C VAL A 233 14.03 -12.75 8.49
N PRO A 234 14.02 -14.08 8.28
CA PRO A 234 12.79 -14.79 7.91
C PRO A 234 11.69 -14.65 8.97
N TRP A 235 12.06 -14.66 10.27
CA TRP A 235 11.11 -14.46 11.35
C TRP A 235 10.50 -13.05 11.33
N PHE A 236 11.25 -12.02 10.97
CA PHE A 236 10.76 -10.66 10.78
C PHE A 236 9.71 -10.60 9.67
N PHE A 237 9.98 -11.21 8.50
CA PHE A 237 9.00 -11.25 7.40
C PHE A 237 7.75 -12.06 7.77
N TYR A 238 7.91 -13.15 8.51
CA TYR A 238 6.79 -13.86 9.10
C TYR A 238 5.99 -12.97 10.05
N GLY A 239 6.67 -12.21 10.91
CA GLY A 239 6.08 -11.25 11.84
C GLY A 239 5.24 -10.17 11.14
N LEU A 240 5.75 -9.62 10.02
CA LEU A 240 5.00 -8.65 9.19
C LEU A 240 3.71 -9.27 8.62
N ALA A 241 3.77 -10.48 8.10
CA ALA A 241 2.60 -11.18 7.56
C ALA A 241 1.62 -11.57 8.68
N ALA A 242 2.10 -12.03 9.82
CA ALA A 242 1.31 -12.36 11.00
C ALA A 242 0.62 -11.11 11.57
N TRP A 243 1.32 -9.97 11.62
CA TRP A 243 0.74 -8.69 11.97
C TRP A 243 -0.39 -8.29 11.02
N LYS A 244 -0.17 -8.37 9.70
CA LYS A 244 -1.17 -8.00 8.69
C LYS A 244 -2.44 -8.85 8.80
N ALA A 245 -2.30 -10.17 8.86
CA ALA A 245 -3.44 -11.07 8.97
C ALA A 245 -4.13 -10.99 10.34
N GLY A 246 -3.33 -10.99 11.41
CA GLY A 246 -3.83 -10.96 12.78
C GLY A 246 -4.52 -9.64 13.14
N SER A 247 -3.93 -8.50 12.80
CA SER A 247 -4.56 -7.20 13.04
C SER A 247 -5.86 -7.04 12.27
N PHE A 248 -5.91 -7.48 10.99
CA PHE A 248 -7.14 -7.51 10.21
C PHE A 248 -8.21 -8.36 10.89
N ARG A 249 -7.88 -9.60 11.28
CA ARG A 249 -8.81 -10.53 11.95
C ARG A 249 -9.35 -9.96 13.25
N GLU A 250 -8.47 -9.53 14.16
CA GLU A 250 -8.88 -9.03 15.48
C GLU A 250 -9.75 -7.75 15.37
N LEU A 251 -9.35 -6.80 14.50
CA LEU A 251 -10.12 -5.59 14.27
C LEU A 251 -11.46 -5.90 13.60
N THR A 252 -11.51 -6.80 12.62
CA THR A 252 -12.75 -7.17 11.93
C THR A 252 -13.73 -7.87 12.87
N ASN A 253 -13.26 -8.80 13.70
CA ASN A 253 -14.10 -9.55 14.65
C ASN A 253 -14.77 -8.69 15.72
N THR A 254 -14.30 -7.47 15.91
CA THR A 254 -14.85 -6.51 16.88
C THR A 254 -15.63 -5.36 16.22
N LYS A 255 -15.77 -5.37 14.88
CA LYS A 255 -16.57 -4.37 14.14
C LYS A 255 -18.03 -4.76 14.10
N THR A 256 -18.90 -3.79 14.34
CA THR A 256 -20.35 -3.95 14.23
C THR A 256 -20.95 -2.86 13.33
N LEU A 257 -22.10 -3.18 12.75
CA LEU A 257 -22.95 -2.26 12.00
C LEU A 257 -24.40 -2.43 12.51
N GLY A 258 -24.78 -1.60 13.45
CA GLY A 258 -25.97 -1.90 14.27
C GLY A 258 -25.81 -3.23 14.99
N GLU A 259 -26.73 -4.16 14.80
CA GLU A 259 -26.67 -5.52 15.35
C GLU A 259 -25.90 -6.51 14.46
N ALA A 260 -25.63 -6.15 13.22
CA ALA A 260 -24.78 -6.97 12.35
C ALA A 260 -23.32 -6.93 12.83
N ARG A 261 -22.65 -8.09 12.79
CA ARG A 261 -21.24 -8.23 13.23
C ARG A 261 -20.40 -8.74 12.10
N LEU A 262 -19.22 -8.17 11.93
CA LEU A 262 -18.23 -8.72 11.01
C LEU A 262 -17.44 -9.82 11.70
N LYS A 263 -17.18 -10.90 10.99
CA LYS A 263 -16.31 -12.00 11.42
C LYS A 263 -15.22 -12.21 10.39
N SER A 264 -14.00 -12.53 10.82
CA SER A 264 -12.89 -12.89 9.94
C SER A 264 -12.13 -14.07 10.50
N SER A 265 -11.87 -15.05 9.65
CA SER A 265 -11.04 -16.23 9.93
C SER A 265 -9.67 -16.17 9.21
N ALA A 266 -9.17 -14.96 8.90
CA ALA A 266 -7.91 -14.79 8.18
C ALA A 266 -6.73 -15.52 8.87
N ARG A 267 -5.96 -16.28 8.07
CA ARG A 267 -4.88 -17.15 8.54
C ARG A 267 -3.51 -16.55 8.26
N ASN A 268 -2.67 -16.44 9.29
CA ASN A 268 -1.31 -15.93 9.17
C ASN A 268 -0.49 -16.72 8.14
N GLY A 269 -0.51 -18.07 8.21
CA GLY A 269 0.25 -18.93 7.31
C GLY A 269 -0.15 -18.77 5.84
N ARG A 270 -1.43 -18.48 5.54
CA ARG A 270 -1.85 -18.22 4.15
C ARG A 270 -1.24 -16.92 3.62
N ILE A 271 -1.23 -15.87 4.41
CA ILE A 271 -0.61 -14.59 4.04
C ILE A 271 0.91 -14.76 3.85
N VAL A 272 1.58 -15.49 4.77
CA VAL A 272 3.02 -15.83 4.61
C VAL A 272 3.25 -16.58 3.28
N GLY A 273 2.44 -17.62 3.00
CA GLY A 273 2.57 -18.39 1.76
C GLY A 273 2.35 -17.54 0.49
N ILE A 274 1.40 -16.60 0.54
CA ILE A 274 1.17 -15.66 -0.59
C ILE A 274 2.38 -14.76 -0.80
N TYR A 275 2.94 -14.19 0.27
CA TYR A 275 4.13 -13.34 0.13
C TYR A 275 5.35 -14.14 -0.30
N ALA A 276 5.66 -15.25 0.36
CA ALA A 276 6.83 -16.08 0.02
C ALA A 276 6.72 -16.65 -1.40
N GLY A 277 5.59 -17.25 -1.75
CA GLY A 277 5.36 -17.79 -3.09
C GLY A 277 5.28 -16.69 -4.16
N GLY A 278 4.67 -15.55 -3.83
CA GLY A 278 4.59 -14.40 -4.73
C GLY A 278 5.97 -13.81 -5.04
N TRP A 279 6.79 -13.56 -4.03
CA TRP A 279 8.16 -13.06 -4.23
C TRP A 279 9.05 -14.07 -4.94
N ALA A 280 8.95 -15.37 -4.61
CA ALA A 280 9.68 -16.43 -5.30
C ALA A 280 9.29 -16.52 -6.79
N ALA A 281 7.99 -16.48 -7.10
CA ALA A 281 7.50 -16.49 -8.48
C ALA A 281 7.96 -15.25 -9.26
N MET A 282 7.87 -14.06 -8.66
CA MET A 282 8.35 -12.83 -9.27
C MET A 282 9.86 -12.89 -9.51
N GLY A 283 10.65 -13.29 -8.51
CA GLY A 283 12.09 -13.44 -8.62
C GLY A 283 12.48 -14.44 -9.72
N GLY A 284 11.82 -15.61 -9.75
CA GLY A 284 12.05 -16.61 -10.80
C GLY A 284 11.75 -16.10 -12.21
N ILE A 285 10.66 -15.33 -12.39
CA ILE A 285 10.32 -14.71 -13.67
C ILE A 285 11.38 -13.68 -14.08
N PHE A 286 11.84 -12.83 -13.17
CA PHE A 286 12.88 -11.84 -13.49
C PHE A 286 14.23 -12.48 -13.79
N ILE A 287 14.61 -13.54 -13.07
CA ILE A 287 15.82 -14.31 -13.35
C ILE A 287 15.73 -14.97 -14.74
N ALA A 288 14.60 -15.63 -15.04
CA ALA A 288 14.40 -16.24 -16.35
C ALA A 288 14.42 -15.21 -17.50
N ALA A 289 13.82 -14.03 -17.27
CA ALA A 289 13.87 -12.93 -18.24
C ALA A 289 15.31 -12.41 -18.42
N ALA A 290 16.07 -12.24 -17.35
CA ALA A 290 17.46 -11.81 -17.41
C ALA A 290 18.34 -12.82 -18.18
N ILE A 291 18.19 -14.12 -17.91
CA ILE A 291 18.88 -15.18 -18.63
C ILE A 291 18.48 -15.15 -20.12
N GLY A 292 17.18 -15.03 -20.44
CA GLY A 292 16.71 -14.95 -21.83
C GLY A 292 17.28 -13.76 -22.60
N VAL A 293 17.32 -12.60 -21.95
CA VAL A 293 17.95 -11.38 -22.51
C VAL A 293 19.45 -11.60 -22.70
N SER A 294 20.15 -12.17 -21.72
CA SER A 294 21.60 -12.45 -21.83
C SER A 294 21.92 -13.42 -22.98
N ILE A 295 21.12 -14.49 -23.15
CA ILE A 295 21.26 -15.43 -24.25
C ILE A 295 21.04 -14.73 -25.60
N LEU A 296 19.96 -13.90 -25.69
CA LEU A 296 19.66 -13.15 -26.91
C LEU A 296 20.84 -12.22 -27.31
N PHE A 297 21.38 -11.49 -26.32
CA PHE A 297 22.59 -10.68 -26.55
C PHE A 297 23.78 -11.52 -26.97
N GLY A 298 24.04 -12.66 -26.34
CA GLY A 298 25.11 -13.57 -26.71
C GLY A 298 24.98 -14.05 -28.16
N ILE A 299 23.76 -14.40 -28.60
CA ILE A 299 23.50 -14.79 -30.01
C ILE A 299 23.74 -13.62 -30.96
N ILE A 300 23.27 -12.43 -30.65
CA ILE A 300 23.47 -11.23 -31.48
C ILE A 300 24.98 -10.93 -31.59
N PHE A 301 25.71 -10.96 -30.48
CA PHE A 301 27.15 -10.73 -30.47
C PHE A 301 27.88 -11.79 -31.32
N ALA A 302 27.53 -13.08 -31.17
CA ALA A 302 28.11 -14.15 -31.97
C ALA A 302 27.81 -14.00 -33.48
N ALA A 303 26.58 -13.61 -33.83
CA ALA A 303 26.16 -13.44 -35.24
C ALA A 303 26.75 -12.19 -35.91
N THR A 304 27.06 -11.15 -35.15
CA THR A 304 27.62 -9.90 -35.69
C THR A 304 29.13 -9.91 -35.77
N GLY A 305 29.81 -11.02 -35.40
CA GLY A 305 31.27 -11.14 -35.42
C GLY A 305 31.99 -10.20 -34.43
N PHE A 306 31.26 -9.63 -33.46
CA PHE A 306 31.86 -8.96 -32.34
C PHE A 306 32.59 -10.01 -31.48
N ALA A 307 33.81 -10.34 -31.91
CA ALA A 307 34.65 -11.29 -31.19
C ALA A 307 35.02 -10.70 -29.82
N VAL A 308 34.93 -11.54 -28.81
CA VAL A 308 35.38 -11.30 -27.43
C VAL A 308 36.93 -11.04 -27.39
N GLU A 309 37.60 -11.11 -28.52
CA GLU A 309 39.06 -10.95 -28.70
C GLU A 309 39.57 -9.50 -28.37
N ASN A 310 38.69 -8.52 -28.27
CA ASN A 310 39.06 -7.14 -27.96
C ASN A 310 38.56 -6.67 -26.59
N ILE A 311 38.51 -7.53 -25.60
CA ILE A 311 38.30 -7.13 -24.19
C ILE A 311 39.67 -6.74 -23.62
N ASP A 312 40.11 -5.54 -23.87
CA ASP A 312 41.09 -4.88 -23.00
C ASP A 312 40.45 -4.64 -21.63
N GLU A 313 41.22 -4.47 -20.56
CA GLU A 313 40.70 -4.30 -19.17
C GLU A 313 39.60 -3.22 -19.07
N ASP A 314 39.51 -2.32 -20.04
CA ASP A 314 38.45 -1.31 -20.19
C ASP A 314 37.37 -1.69 -21.25
N GLY A 315 37.44 -2.86 -21.85
CA GLY A 315 36.73 -3.26 -23.09
C GLY A 315 35.23 -3.35 -23.01
N TYR A 316 34.63 -3.44 -21.81
CA TYR A 316 33.17 -3.36 -21.66
C TYR A 316 32.61 -2.02 -22.11
N LEU A 317 33.33 -0.94 -21.91
CA LEU A 317 32.92 0.43 -22.26
C LEU A 317 33.24 0.77 -23.72
N THR A 318 34.31 0.18 -24.34
CA THR A 318 34.70 0.48 -25.72
C THR A 318 33.77 -0.16 -26.75
N THR A 319 33.27 -1.37 -26.53
CA THR A 319 32.33 -2.02 -27.45
C THR A 319 30.96 -1.34 -27.47
N LEU A 320 30.49 -0.83 -26.31
CA LEU A 320 29.29 0.01 -26.23
C LEU A 320 29.56 1.42 -26.76
N GLY A 321 30.80 1.92 -26.70
CA GLY A 321 31.21 3.22 -27.18
C GLY A 321 31.17 3.37 -28.70
N ASN A 322 31.20 2.26 -29.45
CA ASN A 322 31.07 2.25 -30.92
C ASN A 322 29.62 2.32 -31.42
N LEU A 323 28.63 2.12 -30.52
CA LEU A 323 27.23 2.35 -30.84
C LEU A 323 26.90 3.86 -30.69
N PRO A 324 26.04 4.40 -31.59
CA PRO A 324 25.53 5.75 -31.36
C PRO A 324 24.98 5.89 -29.94
N ALA A 325 25.38 6.92 -29.22
CA ALA A 325 25.07 7.10 -27.77
C ALA A 325 23.57 6.98 -27.44
N PHE A 326 22.68 7.28 -28.40
CA PHE A 326 21.25 7.14 -28.18
C PHE A 326 20.78 5.69 -28.04
N VAL A 327 21.50 4.70 -28.61
CA VAL A 327 21.10 3.28 -28.63
C VAL A 327 21.13 2.68 -27.22
N PRO A 328 22.26 2.72 -26.47
CA PRO A 328 22.28 2.20 -25.09
C PRO A 328 21.37 3.01 -24.16
N ILE A 329 21.22 4.34 -24.36
CA ILE A 329 20.31 5.16 -23.58
C ILE A 329 18.85 4.72 -23.81
N LEU A 330 18.43 4.59 -25.07
CA LEU A 330 17.08 4.14 -25.43
C LEU A 330 16.78 2.75 -24.88
N PHE A 331 17.72 1.82 -25.03
CA PHE A 331 17.61 0.48 -24.48
C PHE A 331 17.48 0.49 -22.96
N GLY A 332 18.28 1.29 -22.27
CA GLY A 332 18.19 1.46 -20.81
C GLY A 332 16.84 2.00 -20.38
N ILE A 333 16.32 3.01 -21.07
CA ILE A 333 14.99 3.59 -20.80
C ILE A 333 13.89 2.55 -21.02
N ILE A 334 13.89 1.82 -22.14
CA ILE A 334 12.89 0.79 -22.43
C ILE A 334 12.94 -0.32 -21.39
N THR A 335 14.14 -0.81 -21.05
CA THR A 335 14.34 -1.85 -20.03
C THR A 335 13.86 -1.39 -18.67
N TYR A 336 14.20 -0.17 -18.26
CA TYR A 336 13.73 0.42 -16.99
C TYR A 336 12.20 0.44 -16.90
N PHE A 337 11.53 0.97 -17.92
CA PHE A 337 10.07 1.00 -17.93
C PHE A 337 9.43 -0.39 -18.05
N ALA A 338 10.04 -1.30 -18.80
CA ALA A 338 9.59 -2.69 -18.87
C ALA A 338 9.64 -3.35 -17.48
N ILE A 339 10.78 -3.27 -16.79
CA ILE A 339 10.93 -3.77 -15.42
C ILE A 339 9.89 -3.15 -14.49
N PHE A 340 9.72 -1.83 -14.54
CA PHE A 340 8.75 -1.10 -13.72
C PHE A 340 7.31 -1.58 -13.95
N ILE A 341 6.90 -1.72 -15.22
CA ILE A 341 5.56 -2.21 -15.57
C ILE A 341 5.38 -3.65 -15.10
N PHE A 342 6.32 -4.55 -15.46
CA PHE A 342 6.22 -5.97 -15.09
C PHE A 342 6.25 -6.19 -13.59
N TRP A 343 7.06 -5.44 -12.85
CA TRP A 343 7.04 -5.44 -11.37
C TRP A 343 5.64 -5.13 -10.83
N GLY A 344 5.01 -4.06 -11.31
CA GLY A 344 3.66 -3.68 -10.93
C GLY A 344 2.63 -4.76 -11.26
N VAL A 345 2.68 -5.30 -12.48
CA VAL A 345 1.75 -6.35 -12.95
C VAL A 345 1.90 -7.64 -12.15
N LEU A 346 3.12 -8.11 -11.96
CA LEU A 346 3.39 -9.36 -11.23
C LEU A 346 3.01 -9.21 -9.75
N LYS A 347 3.29 -8.07 -9.13
CA LYS A 347 2.83 -7.77 -7.76
C LYS A 347 1.32 -7.84 -7.64
N GLU A 348 0.56 -7.29 -8.61
CA GLU A 348 -0.90 -7.37 -8.61
C GLU A 348 -1.39 -8.83 -8.71
N VAL A 349 -0.77 -9.64 -9.57
CA VAL A 349 -1.20 -11.03 -9.83
C VAL A 349 -0.81 -11.99 -8.71
N PHE A 350 0.42 -11.87 -8.20
CA PHE A 350 0.97 -12.85 -7.26
C PHE A 350 0.85 -12.45 -5.79
N ILE A 351 0.64 -11.17 -5.49
CA ILE A 351 0.56 -10.68 -4.12
C ILE A 351 -0.78 -10.00 -3.85
N THR A 352 -1.12 -8.90 -4.55
CA THR A 352 -2.27 -8.07 -4.20
C THR A 352 -3.59 -8.82 -4.36
N LEU A 353 -3.79 -9.48 -5.50
CA LEU A 353 -5.02 -10.26 -5.76
C LEU A 353 -5.19 -11.43 -4.78
N PRO A 354 -4.19 -12.33 -4.55
CA PRO A 354 -4.37 -13.42 -3.60
C PRO A 354 -4.58 -12.95 -2.14
N VAL A 355 -3.98 -11.83 -1.74
CA VAL A 355 -4.22 -11.23 -0.43
C VAL A 355 -5.65 -10.70 -0.32
N ALA A 356 -6.13 -9.96 -1.33
CA ALA A 356 -7.50 -9.45 -1.37
C ALA A 356 -8.53 -10.59 -1.37
N GLN A 357 -8.28 -11.64 -2.16
CA GLN A 357 -9.08 -12.85 -2.19
C GLN A 357 -9.16 -13.51 -0.81
N HIS A 358 -8.01 -13.73 -0.15
CA HIS A 358 -7.97 -14.37 1.15
C HIS A 358 -8.75 -13.58 2.20
N PHE A 359 -8.58 -12.26 2.25
CA PHE A 359 -9.34 -11.43 3.20
C PHE A 359 -10.83 -11.39 2.87
N ALA A 360 -11.22 -11.36 1.61
CA ALA A 360 -12.62 -11.39 1.21
C ALA A 360 -13.27 -12.74 1.62
N GLU A 361 -12.70 -13.87 1.18
CA GLU A 361 -13.25 -15.21 1.43
C GLU A 361 -13.27 -15.61 2.91
N THR A 362 -12.42 -14.98 3.74
CA THR A 362 -12.40 -15.21 5.19
C THR A 362 -13.23 -14.20 5.98
N THR A 363 -13.99 -13.34 5.31
CA THR A 363 -14.85 -12.34 5.96
C THR A 363 -16.32 -12.70 5.78
N GLU A 364 -17.06 -12.69 6.89
CA GLU A 364 -18.48 -13.02 6.96
C GLU A 364 -19.22 -11.90 7.70
N ILE A 365 -20.50 -11.76 7.39
CA ILE A 365 -21.42 -10.85 8.09
C ILE A 365 -22.42 -11.70 8.87
N ALA A 366 -22.28 -11.70 10.18
CA ALA A 366 -23.23 -12.35 11.09
C ALA A 366 -24.43 -11.44 11.36
N ASN A 367 -25.58 -12.06 11.62
CA ASN A 367 -26.85 -11.38 11.83
C ASN A 367 -27.24 -10.41 10.67
N PRO A 368 -27.32 -10.89 9.42
CA PRO A 368 -27.58 -10.04 8.26
C PRO A 368 -28.98 -9.42 8.25
N GLN A 369 -29.89 -9.86 9.11
CA GLN A 369 -31.24 -9.28 9.25
C GLN A 369 -31.17 -7.80 9.62
N ALA A 370 -30.20 -7.40 10.44
CA ALA A 370 -29.99 -6.02 10.82
C ALA A 370 -29.68 -5.08 9.62
N LEU A 371 -29.31 -5.65 8.47
CA LEU A 371 -29.04 -4.88 7.26
C LEU A 371 -30.32 -4.56 6.45
N LEU A 372 -31.44 -5.23 6.70
CA LEU A 372 -32.68 -5.09 5.92
C LEU A 372 -33.35 -3.72 6.15
N GLY A 373 -33.20 -3.16 7.33
CA GLY A 373 -33.76 -1.86 7.69
C GLY A 373 -32.94 -0.64 7.26
N ILE A 374 -31.72 -0.86 6.74
CA ILE A 374 -30.80 0.23 6.39
C ILE A 374 -31.27 0.95 5.15
N ARG A 375 -31.41 2.27 5.25
CA ARG A 375 -31.84 3.15 4.15
C ARG A 375 -30.69 4.04 3.67
N GLN A 376 -30.80 4.51 2.44
CA GLN A 376 -29.85 5.46 1.87
C GLN A 376 -29.92 6.79 2.61
N ARG A 377 -28.77 7.25 3.17
CA ARG A 377 -28.62 8.57 3.75
C ARG A 377 -28.60 9.66 2.66
N ALA A 378 -28.99 10.88 3.01
CA ALA A 378 -28.87 12.06 2.14
C ALA A 378 -27.43 12.20 1.63
N ARG A 379 -27.31 12.78 0.42
CA ARG A 379 -26.02 12.95 -0.25
C ARG A 379 -25.18 14.01 0.49
N ASP A 380 -23.94 13.68 0.77
CA ASP A 380 -22.94 14.63 1.29
C ASP A 380 -22.23 15.27 0.08
N GLU A 381 -22.62 16.48 -0.29
CA GLU A 381 -22.09 17.21 -1.44
C GLU A 381 -20.58 17.50 -1.31
N PHE A 382 -20.11 17.73 -0.08
CA PHE A 382 -18.70 18.01 0.18
C PHE A 382 -17.77 16.79 0.00
N ALA A 383 -18.29 15.56 0.08
CA ALA A 383 -17.50 14.35 -0.17
C ALA A 383 -17.05 14.20 -1.63
N GLU A 384 -17.65 14.97 -2.54
CA GLU A 384 -17.33 14.90 -3.98
C GLU A 384 -16.05 15.66 -4.35
N ALA A 385 -15.72 16.72 -3.61
CA ALA A 385 -14.55 17.57 -3.87
C ALA A 385 -13.22 17.00 -3.37
N GLU A 386 -13.21 15.83 -2.75
CA GLU A 386 -12.03 15.27 -2.04
C GLU A 386 -11.18 14.30 -2.87
N GLY A 387 -11.36 14.25 -4.19
CA GLY A 387 -10.67 13.31 -5.10
C GLY A 387 -9.14 13.46 -5.13
N PHE A 388 -8.57 14.59 -4.70
CA PHE A 388 -7.14 14.82 -4.72
C PHE A 388 -6.35 13.91 -3.76
N ALA A 389 -6.92 13.65 -2.58
CA ALA A 389 -6.24 12.86 -1.56
C ALA A 389 -6.08 11.38 -1.95
N ASP A 390 -7.02 10.83 -2.73
CA ASP A 390 -6.95 9.47 -3.26
C ASP A 390 -5.97 9.33 -4.45
N ALA A 391 -5.58 10.44 -5.06
CA ALA A 391 -4.58 10.45 -6.12
C ALA A 391 -3.16 10.21 -5.59
N LEU A 392 -2.90 10.56 -4.34
CA LEU A 392 -1.63 10.30 -3.67
C LEU A 392 -1.52 8.81 -3.28
N PRO A 393 -0.32 8.20 -3.30
CA PRO A 393 -0.11 6.80 -2.91
C PRO A 393 -0.29 6.52 -1.41
N LEU A 394 -0.72 7.52 -0.64
CA LEU A 394 -0.82 7.52 0.82
C LEU A 394 -2.08 6.80 1.36
N GLY A 395 -2.99 6.39 0.47
CA GLY A 395 -4.28 5.82 0.84
C GLY A 395 -4.53 4.41 0.31
N ASP A 396 -3.50 3.60 0.08
CA ASP A 396 -3.68 2.19 -0.28
C ASP A 396 -4.25 1.45 0.93
N ALA A 397 -5.58 1.50 1.03
CA ALA A 397 -6.36 0.79 2.02
C ALA A 397 -6.66 -0.62 1.51
N PHE A 398 -5.63 -1.48 1.46
CA PHE A 398 -5.76 -2.93 1.44
C PHE A 398 -4.74 -3.55 2.39
#